data_57bdc8aa24670084c5063bd3eb8a9ce5
#
_entry.id   57bdc8aa24670084c5063bd3eb8a9ce5
#
_cell.length_a   1.000
_cell.length_b   1.000
_cell.length_c   1.000
_cell.angle_alpha   90.00
_cell.angle_beta   90.00
_cell.angle_gamma   90.00
#
_symmetry.space_group_name_H-M   'P 1'
#
loop_
_entity.id
_entity.type
_entity.pdbx_description
1 polymer ?
#
loop_
_entity_poly.entity_id
_entity_poly.type
_entity_poly.pdbx_seq_one_letter_code
_entity_poly.pdbx_strand_id
1 'polypeptide(L)'
;VVERGVVLAQDSAAGASVGPGLPDDPATGRGETPRFAFADRPADPGFERAVRVALDGAGWAAQGGWPEGYRSELGEQSAAWIASVGARLARGAVLLIDYGFPRAEYYHPQRAQGTLICHYRHRSHDDPLWLPGLQDLTAHVDFSAMDAAARAAGLDTLGYASQASFLFGCGLPELAMRISPGDAGDWARQAAALQKLVSEAEMGELFKVIAWGRGLPDGA
;
A
#
# COMPACT_ATOMS: atom_id res chain seq x y z
N VAL A 1 7.35 20.42 -7.83
CA VAL A 1 6.79 19.06 -7.84
C VAL A 1 6.78 18.53 -9.26
N VAL A 2 7.19 17.29 -9.44
CA VAL A 2 7.20 16.59 -10.72
C VAL A 2 6.33 15.34 -10.60
N GLU A 3 5.45 15.15 -11.56
CA GLU A 3 4.63 13.94 -11.68
C GLU A 3 5.32 12.98 -12.66
N ARG A 4 5.45 11.72 -12.26
CA ARG A 4 6.02 10.67 -13.13
C ARG A 4 4.90 9.94 -13.86
N GLY A 5 4.92 10.02 -15.16
CA GLY A 5 4.03 9.30 -16.06
C GLY A 5 4.72 8.14 -16.77
N VAL A 6 3.94 7.39 -17.54
CA VAL A 6 4.41 6.29 -18.40
C VAL A 6 4.05 6.62 -19.84
N VAL A 7 4.99 6.49 -20.74
CA VAL A 7 4.83 6.70 -22.18
C VAL A 7 5.30 5.49 -22.96
N LEU A 8 4.85 5.36 -24.21
CA LEU A 8 5.46 4.41 -25.14
C LEU A 8 6.85 4.95 -25.55
N ALA A 9 7.87 4.16 -25.34
CA ALA A 9 9.21 4.50 -25.78
C ALA A 9 9.24 4.48 -27.32
N GLN A 10 9.59 5.62 -27.93
CA GLN A 10 9.92 5.68 -29.36
C GLN A 10 11.40 5.35 -29.51
N ASP A 11 11.77 4.71 -30.61
CA ASP A 11 13.12 4.18 -30.89
C ASP A 11 14.26 5.21 -30.97
N SER A 12 14.17 6.33 -30.28
CA SER A 12 15.24 7.32 -30.27
C SER A 12 15.21 8.20 -29.03
N ALA A 13 15.93 7.80 -27.99
CA ALA A 13 16.69 8.74 -27.15
C ALA A 13 17.59 7.97 -26.19
N ALA A 14 18.88 8.15 -26.33
CA ALA A 14 19.88 7.76 -25.32
C ALA A 14 19.51 8.38 -23.96
N GLY A 15 19.31 7.55 -22.95
CA GLY A 15 19.09 8.01 -21.57
C GLY A 15 18.09 7.23 -20.72
N ALA A 16 17.29 6.34 -21.29
CA ALA A 16 16.44 5.47 -20.50
C ALA A 16 17.28 4.36 -19.87
N SER A 17 17.32 4.28 -18.53
CA SER A 17 17.91 3.16 -17.81
C SER A 17 17.11 1.91 -18.14
N VAL A 18 17.65 1.08 -19.01
CA VAL A 18 17.13 -0.26 -19.26
C VAL A 18 17.54 -1.10 -18.05
N GLY A 19 16.58 -1.58 -17.28
CA GLY A 19 16.81 -2.52 -16.21
C GLY A 19 17.51 -3.78 -16.70
N PRO A 20 18.17 -4.58 -15.81
CA PRO A 20 18.92 -5.76 -16.20
C PRO A 20 18.00 -6.73 -16.94
N GLY A 21 18.37 -7.04 -18.18
CA GLY A 21 17.66 -7.96 -19.04
C GLY A 21 17.49 -9.32 -18.36
N LEU A 22 16.27 -9.82 -18.36
CA LEU A 22 16.00 -11.23 -18.05
C LEU A 22 16.59 -12.12 -19.12
N PRO A 23 16.92 -13.37 -18.74
CA PRO A 23 17.25 -14.39 -19.73
C PRO A 23 16.10 -14.51 -20.74
N ASP A 24 16.45 -14.57 -22.03
CA ASP A 24 15.55 -14.69 -23.15
C ASP A 24 14.41 -15.68 -22.87
N ASP A 25 13.17 -15.17 -22.82
CA ASP A 25 11.99 -16.02 -22.84
C ASP A 25 11.77 -16.48 -24.29
N PRO A 26 11.91 -17.78 -24.59
CA PRO A 26 11.75 -18.31 -25.95
C PRO A 26 10.33 -18.19 -26.51
N ALA A 27 9.36 -17.68 -25.75
CA ALA A 27 7.98 -17.52 -26.17
C ALA A 27 7.69 -16.18 -26.88
N THR A 28 8.60 -15.22 -26.87
CA THR A 28 8.42 -13.96 -27.60
C THR A 28 8.96 -14.07 -29.01
N GLY A 29 8.13 -14.60 -29.91
CA GLY A 29 8.35 -14.48 -31.35
C GLY A 29 8.50 -13.01 -31.76
N ARG A 30 9.50 -12.72 -32.59
CA ARG A 30 9.93 -11.43 -33.13
C ARG A 30 8.77 -10.53 -33.61
N GLY A 31 8.22 -9.76 -32.72
CA GLY A 31 7.46 -8.55 -32.98
C GLY A 31 8.00 -7.52 -32.02
N GLU A 32 8.28 -6.31 -32.47
CA GLU A 32 8.68 -5.20 -31.59
C GLU A 32 7.62 -5.00 -30.53
N THR A 33 7.84 -5.58 -29.35
CA THR A 33 6.95 -5.39 -28.22
C THR A 33 7.05 -3.91 -27.81
N PRO A 34 5.96 -3.16 -27.75
CA PRO A 34 6.00 -1.77 -27.33
C PRO A 34 6.64 -1.69 -25.95
N ARG A 35 7.71 -0.89 -25.85
CA ARG A 35 8.40 -0.65 -24.59
C ARG A 35 7.78 0.56 -23.91
N PHE A 36 7.58 0.47 -22.61
CA PHE A 36 7.20 1.62 -21.79
C PHE A 36 8.44 2.29 -21.21
N ALA A 37 8.34 3.60 -21.02
CA ALA A 37 9.36 4.40 -20.33
C ALA A 37 8.71 5.38 -19.38
N PHE A 38 9.43 5.76 -18.34
CA PHE A 38 9.01 6.86 -17.49
C PHE A 38 9.23 8.19 -18.21
N ALA A 39 8.25 9.09 -18.04
CA ALA A 39 8.36 10.48 -18.47
C ALA A 39 7.90 11.38 -17.34
N ASP A 40 8.81 12.20 -16.87
CA ASP A 40 8.53 13.18 -15.83
C ASP A 40 8.01 14.47 -16.46
N ARG A 41 6.96 15.03 -15.87
CA ARG A 41 6.36 16.30 -16.30
C ARG A 41 6.12 17.21 -15.08
N PRO A 42 6.07 18.53 -15.25
CA PRO A 42 5.58 19.41 -14.19
C PRO A 42 4.20 18.94 -13.74
N ALA A 43 3.99 18.86 -12.42
CA ALA A 43 2.69 18.53 -11.86
C ALA A 43 1.65 19.58 -12.20
N ASP A 44 0.41 19.16 -12.46
CA ASP A 44 -0.67 20.13 -12.54
C ASP A 44 -0.94 20.77 -11.15
N PRO A 45 -1.58 21.95 -11.10
CA PRO A 45 -1.79 22.66 -9.83
C PRO A 45 -2.64 21.88 -8.80
N GLY A 46 -3.52 20.99 -9.25
CA GLY A 46 -4.34 20.15 -8.39
C GLY A 46 -3.50 19.10 -7.70
N PHE A 47 -2.73 18.33 -8.49
CA PHE A 47 -1.80 17.32 -8.00
C PHE A 47 -0.72 17.92 -7.10
N GLU A 48 -0.12 19.06 -7.48
CA GLU A 48 0.86 19.75 -6.64
C GLU A 48 0.29 20.12 -5.28
N ARG A 49 -0.95 20.62 -5.23
CA ARG A 49 -1.63 20.94 -3.98
C ARG A 49 -1.86 19.70 -3.12
N ALA A 50 -2.28 18.57 -3.71
CA ALA A 50 -2.48 17.32 -3.01
C ALA A 50 -1.16 16.80 -2.41
N VAL A 51 -0.06 16.87 -3.17
CA VAL A 51 1.28 16.52 -2.67
C VAL A 51 1.68 17.43 -1.50
N ARG A 52 1.49 18.75 -1.59
CA ARG A 52 1.79 19.67 -0.49
C ARG A 52 1.00 19.32 0.77
N VAL A 53 -0.31 19.09 0.66
CA VAL A 53 -1.15 18.67 1.80
C VAL A 53 -0.64 17.36 2.43
N ALA A 54 -0.21 16.40 1.61
CA ALA A 54 0.35 15.15 2.11
C ALA A 54 1.66 15.37 2.87
N LEU A 55 2.58 16.14 2.30
CA LEU A 55 3.88 16.41 2.89
C LEU A 55 3.77 17.31 4.15
N ASP A 56 2.97 18.37 4.12
CA ASP A 56 2.73 19.23 5.29
C ASP A 56 2.14 18.41 6.44
N GLY A 57 1.18 17.53 6.13
CA GLY A 57 0.57 16.63 7.11
C GLY A 57 1.52 15.53 7.64
N ALA A 58 2.61 15.24 6.95
CA ALA A 58 3.66 14.33 7.42
C ALA A 58 4.57 14.97 8.48
N GLY A 59 4.71 16.31 8.50
CA GLY A 59 5.37 17.06 9.55
C GLY A 59 6.90 17.08 9.51
N TRP A 60 7.53 16.58 8.45
CA TRP A 60 9.00 16.46 8.35
C TRP A 60 9.71 17.75 7.92
N ALA A 61 8.97 18.75 7.40
CA ALA A 61 9.57 19.99 6.91
C ALA A 61 10.42 20.73 7.97
N ALA A 62 9.97 20.76 9.23
CA ALA A 62 10.71 21.37 10.34
C ALA A 62 11.97 20.60 10.78
N GLN A 63 12.11 19.34 10.32
CA GLN A 63 13.22 18.46 10.68
C GLN A 63 14.22 18.25 9.53
N GLY A 64 14.22 19.18 8.56
CA GLY A 64 15.11 19.14 7.41
C GLY A 64 14.44 18.72 6.10
N GLY A 65 13.18 18.27 6.16
CA GLY A 65 12.38 17.90 4.99
C GLY A 65 12.85 16.61 4.32
N TRP A 66 12.73 16.58 3.01
CA TRP A 66 13.02 15.41 2.20
C TRP A 66 14.31 15.60 1.39
N PRO A 67 15.10 14.54 1.15
CA PRO A 67 16.32 14.63 0.34
C PRO A 67 15.97 14.97 -1.11
N GLU A 68 16.97 15.52 -1.83
CA GLU A 68 16.85 15.70 -3.28
C GLU A 68 16.59 14.36 -3.97
N GLY A 69 15.71 14.35 -4.94
CA GLY A 69 15.31 13.12 -5.65
C GLY A 69 14.34 12.23 -4.88
N TYR A 70 13.78 12.70 -3.76
CA TYR A 70 12.75 11.98 -3.02
C TYR A 70 11.55 11.64 -3.93
N ARG A 71 11.13 10.40 -3.88
CA ARG A 71 9.98 9.86 -4.63
C ARG A 71 9.01 9.19 -3.69
N SER A 72 7.74 9.32 -3.98
CA SER A 72 6.68 8.61 -3.25
C SER A 72 5.43 8.51 -4.11
N GLU A 73 4.46 7.78 -3.66
CA GLU A 73 3.16 7.62 -4.30
C GLU A 73 2.11 8.51 -3.60
N LEU A 74 1.09 8.92 -4.34
CA LEU A 74 -0.08 9.62 -3.82
C LEU A 74 -1.34 8.81 -4.12
N GLY A 75 -1.99 8.29 -3.09
CA GLY A 75 -3.13 7.39 -3.20
C GLY A 75 -4.48 8.10 -3.33
N GLU A 76 -4.66 9.01 -4.30
CA GLU A 76 -5.92 9.75 -4.49
C GLU A 76 -7.11 8.82 -4.79
N GLN A 77 -6.89 7.73 -5.53
CA GLN A 77 -7.93 6.77 -5.84
C GLN A 77 -8.41 6.01 -4.59
N SER A 78 -7.52 5.68 -3.67
CA SER A 78 -7.87 5.03 -2.41
C SER A 78 -8.74 5.94 -1.55
N ALA A 79 -8.41 7.23 -1.45
CA ALA A 79 -9.21 8.22 -0.77
C ALA A 79 -10.59 8.40 -1.42
N ALA A 80 -10.67 8.46 -2.74
CA ALA A 80 -11.94 8.54 -3.47
C ALA A 80 -12.79 7.27 -3.30
N TRP A 81 -12.14 6.10 -3.25
CA TRP A 81 -12.84 4.84 -3.01
C TRP A 81 -13.52 4.83 -1.65
N ILE A 82 -12.83 5.12 -0.55
CA ILE A 82 -13.43 5.13 0.79
C ILE A 82 -14.52 6.19 0.93
N ALA A 83 -14.36 7.35 0.31
CA ALA A 83 -15.41 8.36 0.24
C ALA A 83 -16.68 7.82 -0.45
N SER A 84 -16.52 7.05 -1.53
CA SER A 84 -17.65 6.42 -2.24
C SER A 84 -18.34 5.34 -1.41
N VAL A 85 -17.60 4.59 -0.61
CA VAL A 85 -18.15 3.63 0.37
C VAL A 85 -18.93 4.36 1.45
N GLY A 86 -18.35 5.42 2.02
CA GLY A 86 -19.01 6.24 3.03
C GLY A 86 -20.32 6.88 2.54
N ALA A 87 -20.36 7.32 1.29
CA ALA A 87 -21.57 7.88 0.69
C ALA A 87 -22.72 6.84 0.55
N ARG A 88 -22.42 5.55 0.49
CA ARG A 88 -23.39 4.46 0.34
C ARG A 88 -23.76 3.79 1.66
N LEU A 89 -22.91 3.87 2.66
CA LEU A 89 -23.14 3.24 3.96
C LEU A 89 -24.15 4.06 4.78
N ALA A 90 -25.40 3.61 4.85
CA ALA A 90 -26.41 4.27 5.67
C ALA A 90 -26.20 4.00 7.18
N ARG A 91 -25.86 2.76 7.54
CA ARG A 91 -25.54 2.31 8.91
C ARG A 91 -24.66 1.08 8.84
N GLY A 92 -23.67 0.97 9.72
CA GLY A 92 -22.79 -0.18 9.81
C GLY A 92 -21.32 0.21 10.01
N ALA A 93 -20.42 -0.74 9.79
CA ALA A 93 -18.99 -0.55 9.88
C ALA A 93 -18.29 -0.96 8.60
N VAL A 94 -17.13 -0.35 8.35
CA VAL A 94 -16.15 -0.72 7.32
C VAL A 94 -14.87 -1.10 8.05
N LEU A 95 -14.35 -2.28 7.79
CA LEU A 95 -13.08 -2.76 8.29
C LEU A 95 -12.13 -2.94 7.11
N LEU A 96 -10.98 -2.31 7.17
CA LEU A 96 -9.91 -2.43 6.18
C LEU A 96 -8.67 -3.02 6.84
N ILE A 97 -8.12 -4.04 6.21
CA ILE A 97 -6.86 -4.66 6.63
C ILE A 97 -5.94 -4.62 5.42
N ASP A 98 -4.83 -3.90 5.56
CA ASP A 98 -3.86 -3.75 4.48
C ASP A 98 -2.48 -3.39 5.04
N TYR A 99 -1.44 -3.45 4.22
CA TYR A 99 -0.13 -2.95 4.60
C TYR A 99 0.00 -1.48 4.25
N GLY A 100 0.55 -0.72 5.19
CA GLY A 100 0.67 0.72 5.08
C GLY A 100 1.06 1.38 6.39
N PHE A 101 1.03 2.70 6.36
CA PHE A 101 1.53 3.50 7.45
C PHE A 101 0.64 4.73 7.71
N PRO A 102 0.69 5.29 8.92
CA PRO A 102 0.28 6.66 9.12
C PRO A 102 1.14 7.61 8.28
N ARG A 103 0.61 8.75 7.89
CA ARG A 103 1.21 9.70 6.95
C ARG A 103 2.65 10.07 7.28
N ALA A 104 2.97 10.33 8.54
CA ALA A 104 4.32 10.69 8.96
C ALA A 104 5.35 9.59 8.66
N GLU A 105 4.94 8.34 8.82
CA GLU A 105 5.78 7.18 8.51
C GLU A 105 5.77 6.84 7.02
N TYR A 106 4.63 7.01 6.36
CA TYR A 106 4.49 6.79 4.91
C TYR A 106 5.45 7.68 4.12
N TYR A 107 5.47 8.99 4.43
CA TYR A 107 6.35 9.97 3.80
C TYR A 107 7.65 10.21 4.58
N HIS A 108 8.14 9.22 5.30
CA HIS A 108 9.39 9.37 6.05
C HIS A 108 10.58 9.67 5.11
N PRO A 109 11.47 10.64 5.44
CA PRO A 109 12.59 11.01 4.58
C PRO A 109 13.52 9.86 4.17
N GLN A 110 13.68 8.85 5.02
CA GLN A 110 14.46 7.65 4.71
C GLN A 110 13.79 6.72 3.69
N ARG A 111 12.49 6.88 3.42
CA ARG A 111 11.74 6.13 2.40
C ARG A 111 11.81 6.86 1.04
N ALA A 112 13.04 7.17 0.62
CA ALA A 112 13.30 8.09 -0.49
C ALA A 112 12.91 7.55 -1.88
N GLN A 113 12.53 6.27 -2.00
CA GLN A 113 12.09 5.64 -3.26
C GLN A 113 10.62 5.23 -3.25
N GLY A 114 9.86 5.66 -2.23
CA GLY A 114 8.45 5.28 -2.08
C GLY A 114 8.26 3.86 -1.55
N THR A 115 7.10 3.31 -1.84
CA THR A 115 6.65 2.00 -1.35
C THR A 115 6.26 1.04 -2.47
N LEU A 116 6.32 1.50 -3.74
CA LEU A 116 5.97 0.69 -4.89
C LEU A 116 6.90 -0.51 -5.02
N ILE A 117 6.33 -1.69 -5.05
CA ILE A 117 7.04 -2.95 -5.26
C ILE A 117 6.26 -3.81 -6.26
N CYS A 118 6.98 -4.54 -7.08
CA CYS A 118 6.44 -5.40 -8.11
C CYS A 118 6.66 -6.85 -7.73
N HIS A 119 5.69 -7.72 -8.05
CA HIS A 119 5.79 -9.15 -7.78
C HIS A 119 5.50 -9.94 -9.04
N TYR A 120 6.38 -10.88 -9.37
CA TYR A 120 6.19 -11.83 -10.45
C TYR A 120 6.73 -13.21 -10.04
N ARG A 121 5.89 -14.25 -10.12
CA ARG A 121 6.25 -15.63 -9.76
C ARG A 121 6.96 -15.74 -8.41
N HIS A 122 6.41 -15.13 -7.37
CA HIS A 122 6.93 -15.10 -5.99
C HIS A 122 8.30 -14.41 -5.83
N ARG A 123 8.69 -13.55 -6.76
CA ARG A 123 9.88 -12.70 -6.65
C ARG A 123 9.46 -11.25 -6.71
N SER A 124 10.02 -10.45 -5.82
CA SER A 124 9.84 -9.00 -5.81
C SER A 124 10.95 -8.32 -6.60
N HIS A 125 10.62 -7.18 -7.21
CA HIS A 125 11.53 -6.28 -7.90
C HIS A 125 10.94 -4.87 -7.94
N ASP A 126 11.72 -3.89 -8.37
CA ASP A 126 11.39 -2.47 -8.36
C ASP A 126 11.12 -1.87 -9.77
N ASP A 127 11.03 -2.70 -10.81
CA ASP A 127 10.75 -2.23 -12.17
C ASP A 127 9.28 -2.47 -12.57
N PRO A 128 8.40 -1.45 -12.43
CA PRO A 128 6.98 -1.59 -12.78
C PRO A 128 6.72 -1.63 -14.28
N LEU A 129 7.70 -1.32 -15.11
CA LEU A 129 7.59 -1.37 -16.57
C LEU A 129 8.01 -2.72 -17.16
N TRP A 130 8.57 -3.60 -16.33
CA TRP A 130 8.90 -4.95 -16.74
C TRP A 130 7.65 -5.83 -16.80
N LEU A 131 7.44 -6.58 -17.86
CA LEU A 131 6.27 -7.44 -18.11
C LEU A 131 4.92 -6.78 -17.78
N PRO A 132 4.55 -5.64 -18.41
CA PRO A 132 3.31 -4.94 -18.12
C PRO A 132 2.09 -5.86 -18.30
N GLY A 133 1.21 -5.86 -17.31
CA GLY A 133 0.00 -6.70 -17.29
C GLY A 133 0.20 -8.15 -16.83
N LEU A 134 1.45 -8.58 -16.56
CA LEU A 134 1.76 -9.94 -16.09
C LEU A 134 2.31 -9.98 -14.67
N GLN A 135 2.59 -8.84 -14.08
CA GLN A 135 3.10 -8.68 -12.73
C GLN A 135 2.08 -7.98 -11.84
N ASP A 136 2.22 -8.17 -10.54
CA ASP A 136 1.46 -7.45 -9.54
C ASP A 136 2.22 -6.20 -9.10
N LEU A 137 1.54 -5.05 -9.12
CA LEU A 137 2.08 -3.75 -8.72
C LEU A 137 1.43 -3.34 -7.42
N THR A 138 2.21 -3.18 -6.38
CA THR A 138 1.73 -2.98 -5.03
C THR A 138 2.39 -1.76 -4.40
N ALA A 139 1.61 -0.89 -3.77
CA ALA A 139 2.10 0.20 -2.95
C ALA A 139 1.41 0.15 -1.58
N HIS A 140 2.06 0.69 -0.57
CA HIS A 140 1.46 0.79 0.77
C HIS A 140 0.31 1.79 0.81
N VAL A 141 -0.54 1.67 1.82
CA VAL A 141 -1.67 2.59 2.06
C VAL A 141 -1.24 3.73 2.99
N ASP A 142 -1.54 4.99 2.61
CA ASP A 142 -1.54 6.13 3.55
C ASP A 142 -2.85 6.09 4.35
N PHE A 143 -2.84 5.45 5.52
CA PHE A 143 -4.02 5.34 6.37
C PHE A 143 -4.52 6.67 6.89
N SER A 144 -3.67 7.68 7.02
CA SER A 144 -4.12 9.02 7.41
C SER A 144 -4.93 9.70 6.30
N ALA A 145 -4.58 9.49 5.02
CA ALA A 145 -5.36 9.98 3.90
C ALA A 145 -6.72 9.26 3.81
N MET A 146 -6.72 7.94 4.03
CA MET A 146 -7.94 7.15 4.08
C MET A 146 -8.88 7.61 5.20
N ASP A 147 -8.34 7.82 6.41
CA ASP A 147 -9.12 8.29 7.55
C ASP A 147 -9.73 9.68 7.30
N ALA A 148 -8.93 10.61 6.77
CA ALA A 148 -9.41 11.95 6.44
C ALA A 148 -10.57 11.91 5.41
N ALA A 149 -10.46 11.06 4.38
CA ALA A 149 -11.49 10.89 3.37
C ALA A 149 -12.75 10.20 3.92
N ALA A 150 -12.60 9.20 4.77
CA ALA A 150 -13.70 8.50 5.44
C ALA A 150 -14.49 9.46 6.34
N ARG A 151 -13.79 10.25 7.15
CA ARG A 151 -14.41 11.26 8.02
C ARG A 151 -15.10 12.38 7.24
N ALA A 152 -14.48 12.84 6.16
CA ALA A 152 -15.11 13.81 5.26
C ALA A 152 -16.39 13.28 4.62
N ALA A 153 -16.48 11.95 4.41
CA ALA A 153 -17.69 11.26 3.95
C ALA A 153 -18.69 10.95 5.08
N GLY A 154 -18.45 11.42 6.31
CA GLY A 154 -19.34 11.27 7.47
C GLY A 154 -19.26 9.91 8.15
N LEU A 155 -18.13 9.23 8.06
CA LEU A 155 -17.83 8.05 8.87
C LEU A 155 -17.04 8.45 10.12
N ASP A 156 -17.31 7.81 11.24
CA ASP A 156 -16.56 7.96 12.48
C ASP A 156 -15.44 6.91 12.53
N THR A 157 -14.22 7.32 12.92
CA THR A 157 -13.11 6.40 13.12
C THR A 157 -13.36 5.59 14.39
N LEU A 158 -13.46 4.28 14.29
CA LEU A 158 -13.67 3.37 15.41
C LEU A 158 -12.36 2.91 16.03
N GLY A 159 -11.31 2.75 15.24
CA GLY A 159 -10.01 2.35 15.74
C GLY A 159 -8.99 2.13 14.62
N TYR A 160 -7.72 2.17 15.04
CA TYR A 160 -6.56 1.84 14.22
C TYR A 160 -5.55 1.05 15.05
N ALA A 161 -5.08 -0.07 14.54
CA ALA A 161 -4.15 -0.95 15.24
C ALA A 161 -3.29 -1.75 14.27
N SER A 162 -2.21 -2.36 14.75
CA SER A 162 -1.55 -3.43 14.00
C SER A 162 -2.44 -4.67 13.91
N GLN A 163 -2.24 -5.48 12.89
CA GLN A 163 -2.99 -6.72 12.73
C GLN A 163 -2.85 -7.63 13.96
N ALA A 164 -1.65 -7.75 14.52
CA ALA A 164 -1.44 -8.54 15.73
C ALA A 164 -2.29 -8.03 16.90
N SER A 165 -2.25 -6.71 17.17
CA SER A 165 -3.04 -6.10 18.24
C SER A 165 -4.53 -6.30 18.04
N PHE A 166 -5.02 -6.13 16.80
CA PHE A 166 -6.41 -6.37 16.46
C PHE A 166 -6.84 -7.83 16.69
N LEU A 167 -6.05 -8.78 16.20
CA LEU A 167 -6.36 -10.21 16.35
C LEU A 167 -6.33 -10.66 17.82
N PHE A 168 -5.38 -10.15 18.61
CA PHE A 168 -5.36 -10.41 20.05
C PHE A 168 -6.59 -9.81 20.74
N GLY A 169 -6.99 -8.59 20.37
CA GLY A 169 -8.21 -7.97 20.88
C GLY A 169 -9.50 -8.73 20.49
N CYS A 170 -9.49 -9.43 19.34
CA CYS A 170 -10.59 -10.29 18.91
C CYS A 170 -10.60 -11.68 19.56
N GLY A 171 -9.70 -11.99 20.49
CA GLY A 171 -9.67 -13.27 21.20
C GLY A 171 -8.96 -14.38 20.45
N LEU A 172 -7.97 -14.04 19.61
CA LEU A 172 -7.16 -15.05 18.91
C LEU A 172 -6.53 -16.09 19.85
N PRO A 173 -6.00 -15.73 21.04
CA PRO A 173 -5.43 -16.73 21.97
C PRO A 173 -6.45 -17.76 22.44
N GLU A 174 -7.65 -17.32 22.79
CA GLU A 174 -8.75 -18.18 23.25
C GLU A 174 -9.24 -19.09 22.12
N LEU A 175 -9.28 -18.57 20.89
CA LEU A 175 -9.61 -19.36 19.72
C LEU A 175 -8.53 -20.42 19.44
N ALA A 176 -7.26 -20.03 19.50
CA ALA A 176 -6.13 -20.94 19.29
C ALA A 176 -6.12 -22.10 20.31
N MET A 177 -6.46 -21.83 21.56
CA MET A 177 -6.56 -22.88 22.60
C MET A 177 -7.72 -23.87 22.36
N ARG A 178 -8.74 -23.50 21.58
CA ARG A 178 -9.87 -24.40 21.23
C ARG A 178 -9.55 -25.32 20.06
N ILE A 179 -8.48 -25.07 19.35
CA ILE A 179 -8.05 -25.92 18.25
C ILE A 179 -7.44 -27.19 18.85
N SER A 180 -8.17 -28.29 18.81
CA SER A 180 -7.64 -29.60 19.18
C SER A 180 -6.73 -30.09 18.07
N PRO A 181 -5.43 -30.31 18.33
CA PRO A 181 -4.55 -30.87 17.32
C PRO A 181 -4.98 -32.31 17.01
N GLY A 182 -5.26 -32.60 15.76
CA GLY A 182 -5.54 -33.95 15.28
C GLY A 182 -4.29 -34.85 15.41
N ASP A 183 -3.17 -34.29 15.02
CA ASP A 183 -1.84 -34.85 15.21
C ASP A 183 -0.78 -33.75 15.37
N ALA A 184 0.47 -34.13 15.69
CA ALA A 184 1.56 -33.18 15.88
C ALA A 184 1.89 -32.36 14.61
N GLY A 185 1.69 -32.96 13.43
CA GLY A 185 1.93 -32.27 12.14
C GLY A 185 0.87 -31.22 11.84
N ASP A 186 -0.39 -31.48 12.17
CA ASP A 186 -1.48 -30.53 12.04
C ASP A 186 -1.29 -29.34 12.99
N TRP A 187 -0.92 -29.62 14.23
CA TRP A 187 -0.59 -28.58 15.19
C TRP A 187 0.55 -27.67 14.70
N ALA A 188 1.64 -28.26 14.22
CA ALA A 188 2.78 -27.48 13.73
C ALA A 188 2.40 -26.55 12.57
N ARG A 189 1.58 -27.03 11.63
CA ARG A 189 1.09 -26.20 10.50
C ARG A 189 0.21 -25.05 10.98
N GLN A 190 -0.71 -25.31 11.90
CA GLN A 190 -1.61 -24.29 12.44
C GLN A 190 -0.85 -23.26 13.28
N ALA A 191 0.07 -23.70 14.13
CA ALA A 191 0.93 -22.81 14.89
C ALA A 191 1.79 -21.91 14.00
N ALA A 192 2.37 -22.45 12.92
CA ALA A 192 3.12 -21.66 11.94
C ALA A 192 2.25 -20.65 11.21
N ALA A 193 1.01 -20.99 10.86
CA ALA A 193 0.07 -20.05 10.23
C ALA A 193 -0.33 -18.92 11.20
N LEU A 194 -0.63 -19.25 12.45
CA LEU A 194 -0.92 -18.25 13.49
C LEU A 194 0.27 -17.33 13.73
N GLN A 195 1.48 -17.90 13.81
CA GLN A 195 2.70 -17.12 13.96
C GLN A 195 2.87 -16.10 12.84
N LYS A 196 2.63 -16.48 11.58
CA LYS A 196 2.67 -15.54 10.44
C LYS A 196 1.73 -14.36 10.61
N LEU A 197 0.52 -14.61 11.09
CA LEU A 197 -0.49 -13.55 11.27
C LEU A 197 -0.12 -12.53 12.33
N VAL A 198 0.63 -12.94 13.39
CA VAL A 198 0.90 -12.08 14.54
C VAL A 198 2.37 -11.71 14.72
N SER A 199 3.28 -12.34 13.97
CA SER A 199 4.72 -12.03 14.06
C SER A 199 4.99 -10.61 13.59
N GLU A 200 5.78 -9.88 14.38
CA GLU A 200 6.25 -8.53 14.03
C GLU A 200 7.08 -8.52 12.75
N ALA A 201 7.87 -9.57 12.51
CA ALA A 201 8.73 -9.70 11.32
C ALA A 201 7.97 -10.08 10.04
N GLU A 202 6.68 -10.45 10.15
CA GLU A 202 5.86 -10.86 9.00
C GLU A 202 4.61 -9.96 8.89
N MET A 203 3.41 -10.52 9.14
CA MET A 203 2.16 -9.79 8.91
C MET A 203 1.68 -8.98 10.12
N GLY A 204 2.10 -9.37 11.32
CA GLY A 204 1.52 -8.85 12.56
C GLY A 204 1.69 -7.34 12.73
N GLU A 205 2.85 -6.79 12.38
CA GLU A 205 3.10 -5.35 12.44
C GLU A 205 3.01 -4.68 11.06
N LEU A 206 3.37 -5.37 9.98
CA LEU A 206 3.33 -4.82 8.63
C LEU A 206 1.91 -4.47 8.20
N PHE A 207 0.93 -5.33 8.51
CA PHE A 207 -0.47 -5.07 8.25
C PHE A 207 -1.09 -4.22 9.35
N LYS A 208 -1.91 -3.27 8.95
CA LYS A 208 -2.68 -2.41 9.84
C LYS A 208 -4.17 -2.66 9.62
N VAL A 209 -4.92 -2.47 10.68
CA VAL A 209 -6.36 -2.58 10.68
C VAL A 209 -6.93 -1.22 11.04
N ILE A 210 -7.81 -0.71 10.21
CA ILE A 210 -8.58 0.50 10.49
C ILE A 210 -10.07 0.20 10.36
N ALA A 211 -10.86 0.73 11.25
CA ALA A 211 -12.31 0.59 11.22
C ALA A 211 -13.00 1.95 11.28
N TRP A 212 -14.04 2.08 10.49
CA TRP A 212 -14.95 3.23 10.50
C TRP A 212 -16.38 2.77 10.65
N GLY A 213 -17.22 3.63 11.23
CA GLY A 213 -18.63 3.34 11.43
C GLY A 213 -19.55 4.51 11.15
N ARG A 214 -20.83 4.20 11.00
CA ARG A 214 -21.91 5.19 10.97
C ARG A 214 -23.15 4.62 11.66
N GLY A 215 -23.75 5.41 12.55
CA GLY A 215 -25.00 5.05 13.21
C GLY A 215 -24.94 3.76 14.03
N LEU A 216 -23.78 3.41 14.52
CA LEU A 216 -23.59 2.30 15.45
C LEU A 216 -24.09 2.69 16.86
N PRO A 217 -24.60 1.74 17.67
CA PRO A 217 -24.90 1.99 19.07
C PRO A 217 -23.61 2.29 19.85
N ASP A 218 -23.73 3.08 20.94
CA ASP A 218 -22.63 3.34 21.83
C ASP A 218 -22.07 2.03 22.39
N GLY A 219 -20.76 1.82 22.29
CA GLY A 219 -20.08 0.64 22.77
C GLY A 219 -20.04 -0.54 21.77
N ALA A 220 -20.33 -0.32 20.50
CA ALA A 220 -20.19 -1.32 19.45
C ALA A 220 -18.73 -1.46 18.97
#